data_96d7f5b3edd312c4e38ca40f3cae0a2f
#
_entry.id   96d7f5b3edd312c4e38ca40f3cae0a2f
#
_cell.length_a   1.000
_cell.length_b   1.000
_cell.length_c   1.000
_cell.angle_alpha   90.00
_cell.angle_beta   90.00
_cell.angle_gamma   90.00
#
_symmetry.space_group_name_H-M   'P 1'
#
loop_
_entity.id
_entity.type
_entity.pdbx_description
1 polymer ?
#
loop_
_entity_poly.entity_id
_entity_poly.type
_entity_poly.pdbx_seq_one_letter_code
_entity_poly.pdbx_strand_id
1 'polypeptide(L)'
;IYHGHGIRNSTLSAQMPSESSSVVSNATNGIEPPRGYLSIKKSKKGPLKQIVPGYQYLKNHYTLLWDMPNNRGYIHVVAVMQKFFDQAISGNWSYNPENYPGNEVPTSVMAQDWLTTYKYGWKTSYYQNTYDFKTDEVEEEDNDKLQNLLTDILNQEEDCESCKL
;
A
#
# COMPACT_ATOMS: atom_id res chain seq x y z
N ILE A 1 22.14 -25.68 -9.33
CA ILE A 1 20.80 -26.18 -9.69
C ILE A 1 20.59 -26.26 -11.22
N TYR A 2 21.54 -25.79 -12.03
CA TYR A 2 21.49 -25.92 -13.49
C TYR A 2 22.22 -27.17 -13.95
N HIS A 3 21.60 -28.33 -13.84
CA HIS A 3 22.14 -29.59 -14.35
C HIS A 3 21.81 -29.82 -15.86
N GLY A 4 21.81 -28.77 -16.67
CA GLY A 4 21.63 -28.90 -18.12
C GLY A 4 20.19 -29.12 -18.60
N HIS A 5 19.21 -29.20 -17.69
CA HIS A 5 17.81 -29.50 -18.05
C HIS A 5 16.88 -28.27 -18.00
N GLY A 6 17.41 -27.10 -17.62
CA GLY A 6 16.63 -25.88 -17.49
C GLY A 6 15.69 -25.88 -16.27
N ILE A 7 14.81 -24.90 -16.24
CA ILE A 7 13.77 -24.74 -15.19
C ILE A 7 12.40 -25.03 -15.82
N ARG A 8 11.56 -25.75 -15.10
CA ARG A 8 10.22 -26.15 -15.58
C ARG A 8 9.29 -24.96 -15.79
N ASN A 9 9.40 -23.94 -14.96
CA ASN A 9 8.52 -22.76 -14.99
C ASN A 9 9.19 -21.64 -15.80
N SER A 10 8.43 -20.98 -16.66
CA SER A 10 8.90 -19.83 -17.44
C SER A 10 9.08 -18.56 -16.61
N THR A 11 8.37 -18.45 -15.49
CA THR A 11 8.44 -17.33 -14.56
C THR A 11 8.47 -17.84 -13.11
N LEU A 12 9.28 -17.21 -12.27
CA LEU A 12 9.56 -17.69 -10.92
C LEU A 12 9.11 -16.71 -9.82
N SER A 13 8.95 -15.44 -10.15
CA SER A 13 8.64 -14.40 -9.19
C SER A 13 7.57 -13.43 -9.68
N ALA A 14 6.70 -13.04 -8.77
CA ALA A 14 5.64 -12.07 -8.99
C ALA A 14 5.39 -11.23 -7.74
N GLN A 15 4.99 -9.99 -7.91
CA GLN A 15 4.52 -9.10 -6.86
C GLN A 15 3.06 -8.73 -7.14
N MET A 16 2.17 -9.32 -6.34
CA MET A 16 0.72 -9.11 -6.42
C MET A 16 0.24 -8.14 -5.31
N PRO A 17 -1.03 -7.71 -5.30
CA PRO A 17 -1.58 -6.84 -4.26
C PRO A 17 -1.56 -7.43 -2.83
N SER A 18 -1.55 -8.74 -2.65
CA SER A 18 -1.39 -9.45 -1.37
C SER A 18 -2.44 -9.10 -0.30
N GLU A 19 -3.70 -8.94 -0.68
CA GLU A 19 -4.75 -8.46 0.23
C GLU A 19 -5.01 -9.35 1.44
N SER A 20 -5.07 -10.66 1.24
CA SER A 20 -5.34 -11.62 2.33
C SER A 20 -4.07 -11.96 3.11
N SER A 21 -2.96 -12.17 2.43
CA SER A 21 -1.69 -12.53 3.06
C SER A 21 -1.13 -11.40 3.92
N SER A 22 -1.36 -10.14 3.55
CA SER A 22 -0.96 -8.99 4.37
C SER A 22 -1.68 -8.95 5.71
N VAL A 23 -2.94 -9.40 5.77
CA VAL A 23 -3.68 -9.49 7.05
C VAL A 23 -3.08 -10.56 7.95
N VAL A 24 -2.74 -11.72 7.39
CA VAL A 24 -2.15 -12.83 8.15
C VAL A 24 -0.77 -12.48 8.70
N SER A 25 0.03 -11.77 7.91
CA SER A 25 1.40 -11.38 8.29
C SER A 25 1.48 -10.06 9.05
N ASN A 26 0.35 -9.40 9.32
CA ASN A 26 0.28 -8.05 9.88
C ASN A 26 1.21 -7.06 9.14
N ALA A 27 1.13 -7.06 7.81
CA ALA A 27 1.92 -6.20 6.94
C ALA A 27 1.01 -5.27 6.13
N THR A 28 1.60 -4.26 5.51
CA THR A 28 0.87 -3.39 4.57
C THR A 28 0.49 -4.12 3.30
N ASN A 29 -0.57 -3.68 2.63
CA ASN A 29 -1.09 -4.31 1.43
C ASN A 29 -0.19 -4.02 0.21
N GLY A 30 0.31 -5.06 -0.44
CA GLY A 30 1.13 -4.93 -1.64
C GLY A 30 2.40 -4.11 -1.45
N ILE A 31 2.79 -3.38 -2.49
CA ILE A 31 4.01 -2.56 -2.54
C ILE A 31 3.74 -1.07 -2.21
N GLU A 32 2.50 -0.72 -1.94
CA GLU A 32 2.09 0.66 -1.73
C GLU A 32 2.28 1.11 -0.29
N PRO A 33 2.48 2.42 -0.04
CA PRO A 33 2.33 2.98 1.29
C PRO A 33 0.93 2.72 1.84
N PRO A 34 0.76 2.64 3.17
CA PRO A 34 -0.56 2.49 3.77
C PRO A 34 -1.42 3.72 3.50
N ARG A 35 -2.71 3.53 3.30
CA ARG A 35 -3.66 4.64 3.11
C ARG A 35 -3.94 5.41 4.39
N GLY A 36 -3.89 4.71 5.52
CA GLY A 36 -4.12 5.23 6.86
C GLY A 36 -3.45 4.31 7.88
N TYR A 37 -3.38 4.73 9.12
CA TYR A 37 -2.79 3.93 10.20
C TYR A 37 -3.63 2.72 10.57
N LEU A 38 -4.95 2.81 10.38
CA LEU A 38 -5.92 1.75 10.59
C LEU A 38 -6.60 1.40 9.27
N SER A 39 -6.68 0.12 8.95
CA SER A 39 -7.50 -0.37 7.86
C SER A 39 -8.58 -1.31 8.37
N ILE A 40 -9.79 -1.16 7.83
CA ILE A 40 -10.94 -2.01 8.17
C ILE A 40 -11.36 -2.76 6.92
N LYS A 41 -11.15 -4.07 6.92
CA LYS A 41 -11.58 -4.93 5.82
C LYS A 41 -12.86 -5.65 6.18
N LYS A 42 -13.90 -5.48 5.39
CA LYS A 42 -15.17 -6.20 5.57
C LYS A 42 -15.01 -7.64 5.08
N SER A 43 -15.28 -8.60 5.93
CA SER A 43 -15.33 -10.02 5.59
C SER A 43 -16.72 -10.59 5.88
N LYS A 44 -17.01 -11.79 5.34
CA LYS A 44 -18.27 -12.51 5.65
C LYS A 44 -18.43 -12.83 7.14
N LYS A 45 -17.32 -12.87 7.90
CA LYS A 45 -17.28 -13.17 9.33
C LYS A 45 -17.27 -11.92 10.22
N GLY A 46 -17.29 -10.72 9.62
CA GLY A 46 -17.24 -9.44 10.31
C GLY A 46 -16.09 -8.54 9.84
N PRO A 47 -15.97 -7.33 10.35
CA PRO A 47 -14.90 -6.43 10.02
C PRO A 47 -13.58 -6.91 10.64
N LEU A 48 -12.53 -6.97 9.82
CA LEU A 48 -11.15 -7.18 10.26
C LEU A 48 -10.47 -5.83 10.36
N LYS A 49 -10.01 -5.51 11.56
CA LYS A 49 -9.27 -4.28 11.87
C LYS A 49 -7.78 -4.59 11.87
N GLN A 50 -7.00 -3.78 11.16
CA GLN A 50 -5.55 -3.94 11.07
C GLN A 50 -4.88 -2.60 11.26
N ILE A 51 -3.93 -2.53 12.18
CA ILE A 51 -3.08 -1.36 12.41
C ILE A 51 -1.77 -1.56 11.65
N VAL A 52 -1.18 -0.47 11.15
CA VAL A 52 0.15 -0.53 10.52
C VAL A 52 1.19 -1.09 11.49
N PRO A 53 2.14 -1.91 11.02
CA PRO A 53 3.16 -2.52 11.87
C PRO A 53 3.92 -1.50 12.71
N GLY A 54 4.12 -1.81 13.98
CA GLY A 54 4.90 -0.95 14.88
C GLY A 54 4.30 0.44 15.13
N TYR A 55 3.00 0.60 15.03
CA TYR A 55 2.31 1.88 15.16
C TYR A 55 2.77 2.70 16.37
N GLN A 56 2.94 2.07 17.54
CA GLN A 56 3.36 2.74 18.79
C GLN A 56 4.68 3.49 18.65
N TYR A 57 5.62 2.98 17.85
CA TYR A 57 6.98 3.52 17.73
C TYR A 57 7.21 4.21 16.38
N LEU A 58 6.49 3.79 15.34
CA LEU A 58 6.79 4.16 13.95
C LEU A 58 5.77 5.09 13.32
N LYS A 59 4.67 5.44 14.00
CA LYS A 59 3.62 6.29 13.39
C LYS A 59 4.14 7.56 12.74
N ASN A 60 5.12 8.22 13.37
CA ASN A 60 5.70 9.47 12.88
C ASN A 60 6.74 9.26 11.75
N HIS A 61 7.05 8.01 11.41
CA HIS A 61 7.98 7.63 10.34
C HIS A 61 7.25 7.06 9.10
N TYR A 62 5.96 6.84 9.19
CA TYR A 62 5.16 6.45 8.03
C TYR A 62 4.90 7.65 7.12
N THR A 63 5.03 7.45 5.84
CA THR A 63 4.44 8.32 4.81
C THR A 63 3.18 7.63 4.32
N LEU A 64 2.03 8.21 4.55
CA LEU A 64 0.78 7.65 4.04
C LEU A 64 0.64 7.89 2.54
N LEU A 65 -0.18 7.08 1.88
CA LEU A 65 -0.34 7.11 0.43
C LEU A 65 -0.74 8.50 -0.08
N TRP A 66 -1.68 9.15 0.61
CA TRP A 66 -2.21 10.44 0.23
C TRP A 66 -1.34 11.64 0.63
N ASP A 67 -0.36 11.41 1.52
CA ASP A 67 0.65 12.41 1.91
C ASP A 67 1.82 12.48 0.92
N MET A 68 1.89 11.55 -0.04
CA MET A 68 2.91 11.59 -1.08
C MET A 68 2.68 12.81 -2.00
N PRO A 69 3.69 13.66 -2.21
CA PRO A 69 3.53 14.84 -3.06
C PRO A 69 3.34 14.50 -4.55
N ASN A 70 3.79 13.33 -4.97
CA ASN A 70 3.65 12.80 -6.34
C ASN A 70 4.09 11.32 -6.39
N ASN A 71 3.86 10.64 -7.52
CA ASN A 71 4.23 9.24 -7.71
C ASN A 71 5.72 9.01 -8.05
N ARG A 72 6.53 10.03 -8.27
CA ARG A 72 7.88 9.85 -8.84
C ARG A 72 8.78 8.96 -8.00
N GLY A 73 8.83 9.18 -6.68
CA GLY A 73 9.63 8.35 -5.77
C GLY A 73 9.17 6.90 -5.78
N TYR A 74 7.87 6.70 -5.72
CA TYR A 74 7.24 5.38 -5.78
C TYR A 74 7.56 4.66 -7.10
N ILE A 75 7.39 5.32 -8.24
CA ILE A 75 7.72 4.76 -9.57
C ILE A 75 9.18 4.31 -9.63
N HIS A 76 10.11 5.11 -9.12
CA HIS A 76 11.53 4.76 -9.11
C HIS A 76 11.82 3.52 -8.27
N VAL A 77 11.25 3.43 -7.07
CA VAL A 77 11.41 2.25 -6.20
C VAL A 77 10.87 1.00 -6.88
N VAL A 78 9.64 1.07 -7.42
CA VAL A 78 9.02 -0.05 -8.11
C VAL A 78 9.82 -0.46 -9.35
N ALA A 79 10.33 0.50 -10.11
CA ALA A 79 11.16 0.24 -11.29
C ALA A 79 12.48 -0.46 -10.94
N VAL A 80 13.10 -0.11 -9.80
CA VAL A 80 14.28 -0.83 -9.31
C VAL A 80 13.91 -2.26 -8.92
N MET A 81 12.82 -2.44 -8.16
CA MET A 81 12.36 -3.77 -7.75
C MET A 81 11.97 -4.63 -8.95
N GLN A 82 11.38 -4.04 -9.99
CA GLN A 82 10.98 -4.75 -11.20
C GLN A 82 12.13 -5.49 -11.88
N LYS A 83 13.37 -5.06 -11.70
CA LYS A 83 14.55 -5.75 -12.25
C LYS A 83 14.79 -7.14 -11.64
N PHE A 84 14.20 -7.40 -10.49
CA PHE A 84 14.35 -8.65 -9.74
C PHE A 84 13.10 -9.54 -9.81
N PHE A 85 12.04 -9.07 -10.49
CA PHE A 85 10.81 -9.83 -10.68
C PHE A 85 10.58 -10.17 -12.15
N ASP A 86 10.23 -11.42 -12.42
CA ASP A 86 9.94 -11.90 -13.79
C ASP A 86 8.61 -11.32 -14.27
N GLN A 87 7.60 -11.35 -13.44
CA GLN A 87 6.27 -10.79 -13.72
C GLN A 87 6.28 -9.27 -13.55
N ALA A 88 5.30 -8.61 -14.15
CA ALA A 88 5.04 -7.20 -13.88
C ALA A 88 4.61 -7.02 -12.42
N ILE A 89 5.18 -6.02 -11.75
CA ILE A 89 4.77 -5.65 -10.39
C ILE A 89 3.41 -4.97 -10.45
N SER A 90 2.43 -5.51 -9.70
CA SER A 90 1.11 -4.92 -9.54
C SER A 90 1.17 -3.76 -8.55
N GLY A 91 1.39 -2.57 -9.06
CA GLY A 91 1.40 -1.33 -8.29
C GLY A 91 0.48 -0.30 -8.92
N ASN A 92 -0.07 0.60 -8.11
CA ASN A 92 -1.02 1.60 -8.54
C ASN A 92 -0.37 2.98 -8.54
N TRP A 93 -0.81 3.85 -9.43
CA TRP A 93 -0.57 5.27 -9.28
C TRP A 93 -1.66 5.88 -8.41
N SER A 94 -1.28 6.81 -7.55
CA SER A 94 -2.21 7.44 -6.62
C SER A 94 -2.03 8.95 -6.69
N TYR A 95 -3.14 9.66 -6.87
CA TYR A 95 -3.16 11.11 -7.02
C TYR A 95 -4.04 11.71 -5.94
N ASN A 96 -3.45 12.62 -5.15
CA ASN A 96 -4.21 13.51 -4.29
C ASN A 96 -4.41 14.84 -5.01
N PRO A 97 -5.66 15.20 -5.41
CA PRO A 97 -5.95 16.44 -6.11
C PRO A 97 -5.54 17.69 -5.34
N GLU A 98 -5.53 17.66 -4.00
CA GLU A 98 -5.11 18.79 -3.16
C GLU A 98 -3.67 19.23 -3.42
N ASN A 99 -2.83 18.34 -3.93
CA ASN A 99 -1.45 18.66 -4.30
C ASN A 99 -1.34 19.52 -5.58
N TYR A 100 -2.49 19.83 -6.23
CA TYR A 100 -2.51 20.52 -7.53
C TYR A 100 -3.43 21.74 -7.50
N PRO A 101 -3.11 22.81 -8.27
CA PRO A 101 -3.95 24.00 -8.37
C PRO A 101 -5.37 23.65 -8.82
N GLY A 102 -6.36 24.20 -8.13
CA GLY A 102 -7.77 23.95 -8.43
C GLY A 102 -8.28 22.57 -8.03
N ASN A 103 -7.50 21.82 -7.28
CA ASN A 103 -7.81 20.41 -6.91
C ASN A 103 -8.05 19.52 -8.14
N GLU A 104 -7.33 19.79 -9.22
CA GLU A 104 -7.40 19.02 -10.45
C GLU A 104 -6.02 18.48 -10.83
N VAL A 105 -5.94 17.17 -11.05
CA VAL A 105 -4.69 16.51 -11.46
C VAL A 105 -4.43 16.81 -12.95
N PRO A 106 -3.36 17.54 -13.29
CA PRO A 106 -3.06 17.83 -14.70
C PRO A 106 -2.77 16.56 -15.50
N THR A 107 -3.36 16.43 -16.69
CA THR A 107 -3.09 15.32 -17.61
C THR A 107 -1.60 15.19 -17.96
N SER A 108 -0.87 16.31 -17.97
CA SER A 108 0.59 16.30 -18.19
C SER A 108 1.36 15.56 -17.09
N VAL A 109 0.90 15.63 -15.84
CA VAL A 109 1.48 14.89 -14.71
C VAL A 109 1.28 13.40 -14.92
N MET A 110 0.07 12.97 -15.27
CA MET A 110 -0.24 11.57 -15.58
C MET A 110 0.61 11.06 -16.75
N ALA A 111 0.70 11.83 -17.83
CA ALA A 111 1.51 11.48 -18.98
C ALA A 111 3.01 11.36 -18.62
N GLN A 112 3.50 12.22 -17.74
CA GLN A 112 4.88 12.15 -17.26
C GLN A 112 5.14 10.92 -16.39
N ASP A 113 4.19 10.53 -15.54
CA ASP A 113 4.29 9.30 -14.74
C ASP A 113 4.34 8.07 -15.64
N TRP A 114 3.54 8.02 -16.71
CA TRP A 114 3.60 6.96 -17.71
C TRP A 114 4.96 6.89 -18.40
N LEU A 115 5.46 8.02 -18.88
CA LEU A 115 6.76 8.08 -19.54
C LEU A 115 7.89 7.69 -18.59
N THR A 116 7.80 8.08 -17.31
CA THR A 116 8.77 7.73 -16.28
C THR A 116 8.73 6.23 -16.00
N THR A 117 7.54 5.66 -15.85
CA THR A 117 7.31 4.22 -15.66
C THR A 117 7.96 3.42 -16.79
N TYR A 118 7.68 3.79 -18.03
CA TYR A 118 8.26 3.17 -19.22
C TYR A 118 9.78 3.32 -19.26
N LYS A 119 10.28 4.54 -19.07
CA LYS A 119 11.72 4.86 -19.14
C LYS A 119 12.55 4.05 -18.15
N TYR A 120 12.07 3.84 -16.93
CA TYR A 120 12.80 3.14 -15.90
C TYR A 120 12.51 1.64 -15.83
N GLY A 121 11.61 1.14 -16.68
CA GLY A 121 11.40 -0.29 -16.90
C GLY A 121 10.48 -0.97 -15.91
N TRP A 122 9.62 -0.23 -15.22
CA TRP A 122 8.48 -0.84 -14.57
C TRP A 122 7.49 -1.28 -15.66
N LYS A 123 7.24 -2.58 -15.74
CA LYS A 123 6.58 -3.21 -16.91
C LYS A 123 5.15 -2.75 -17.14
N THR A 124 4.37 -2.53 -16.08
CA THR A 124 3.00 -2.00 -16.16
C THR A 124 2.52 -1.49 -14.81
N SER A 125 1.72 -0.43 -14.79
CA SER A 125 0.88 -0.06 -13.66
C SER A 125 -0.42 -0.88 -13.69
N TYR A 126 -1.12 -0.96 -12.54
CA TYR A 126 -2.34 -1.75 -12.39
C TYR A 126 -3.58 -0.87 -12.35
N TYR A 127 -3.75 -0.07 -11.29
CA TYR A 127 -4.84 0.89 -11.17
C TYR A 127 -4.30 2.32 -11.08
N GLN A 128 -5.21 3.25 -11.31
CA GLN A 128 -5.03 4.67 -11.09
C GLN A 128 -6.06 5.12 -10.06
N ASN A 129 -5.59 5.49 -8.87
CA ASN A 129 -6.42 5.91 -7.76
C ASN A 129 -6.39 7.43 -7.64
N THR A 130 -7.53 8.01 -7.30
CA THR A 130 -7.65 9.42 -6.96
C THR A 130 -8.24 9.52 -5.57
N TYR A 131 -7.68 10.39 -4.73
CA TYR A 131 -8.22 10.68 -3.41
C TYR A 131 -9.62 11.27 -3.56
N ASP A 132 -10.59 10.70 -2.83
CA ASP A 132 -11.98 11.17 -2.80
C ASP A 132 -12.30 11.70 -1.41
N PHE A 133 -12.35 13.02 -1.28
CA PHE A 133 -12.65 13.73 -0.05
C PHE A 133 -13.95 13.28 0.63
N LYS A 134 -14.94 12.82 -0.14
CA LYS A 134 -16.25 12.43 0.40
C LYS A 134 -16.24 11.10 1.13
N THR A 135 -15.27 10.24 0.84
CA THR A 135 -15.18 8.92 1.48
C THR A 135 -14.40 9.01 2.78
N ASP A 136 -13.49 9.97 2.89
CA ASP A 136 -12.58 10.10 4.02
C ASP A 136 -13.08 11.10 5.09
N GLU A 137 -14.02 12.01 4.75
CA GLU A 137 -14.74 12.85 5.75
C GLU A 137 -15.50 12.02 6.81
N VAL A 138 -15.86 10.78 6.48
CA VAL A 138 -16.47 9.85 7.46
C VAL A 138 -15.41 9.31 8.43
N GLU A 139 -14.13 9.39 8.09
CA GLU A 139 -13.05 8.96 8.98
C GLU A 139 -12.54 10.08 9.89
N GLU A 140 -12.68 11.36 9.50
CA GLU A 140 -12.25 12.50 10.32
C GLU A 140 -13.24 12.86 11.46
N GLU A 141 -14.53 12.68 11.25
CA GLU A 141 -15.54 12.93 12.32
C GLU A 141 -15.44 11.97 13.52
N ASP A 142 -14.59 10.94 13.42
CA ASP A 142 -14.49 9.88 14.41
C ASP A 142 -13.09 9.72 15.01
N ASN A 143 -12.30 10.78 15.06
CA ASN A 143 -10.96 10.77 15.66
C ASN A 143 -10.97 10.23 17.10
N ASP A 144 -12.00 10.55 17.90
CA ASP A 144 -12.15 10.02 19.25
C ASP A 144 -12.52 8.53 19.23
N LYS A 145 -13.37 8.09 18.30
CA LYS A 145 -13.68 6.67 18.11
C LYS A 145 -12.48 5.92 17.52
N LEU A 146 -11.71 6.55 16.63
CA LEU A 146 -10.47 5.99 16.09
C LEU A 146 -9.44 5.80 17.22
N GLN A 147 -9.25 6.80 18.08
CA GLN A 147 -8.35 6.73 19.23
C GLN A 147 -8.78 5.63 20.23
N ASN A 148 -10.07 5.54 20.54
CA ASN A 148 -10.60 4.49 21.40
C ASN A 148 -10.40 3.11 20.76
N LEU A 149 -10.65 2.98 19.46
CA LEU A 149 -10.50 1.76 18.71
C LEU A 149 -9.03 1.31 18.62
N LEU A 150 -8.12 2.26 18.44
CA LEU A 150 -6.67 2.03 18.46
C LEU A 150 -6.23 1.55 19.85
N THR A 151 -6.73 2.18 20.91
CA THR A 151 -6.43 1.80 22.28
C THR A 151 -6.95 0.39 22.61
N ASP A 152 -8.15 0.04 22.17
CA ASP A 152 -8.74 -1.28 22.38
C ASP A 152 -7.95 -2.37 21.65
N ILE A 153 -7.47 -2.11 20.41
CA ILE A 153 -6.69 -3.08 19.66
C ILE A 153 -5.31 -3.28 20.28
N LEU A 154 -4.66 -2.18 20.71
CA LEU A 154 -3.36 -2.24 21.35
C LEU A 154 -3.41 -2.98 22.69
N ASN A 155 -4.46 -2.80 23.47
CA ASN A 155 -4.69 -3.52 24.72
C ASN A 155 -4.95 -5.02 24.47
N GLN A 156 -5.62 -5.39 23.36
CA GLN A 156 -5.84 -6.79 22.99
C GLN A 156 -4.54 -7.50 22.54
N GLU A 157 -3.59 -6.77 21.95
CA GLU A 157 -2.28 -7.35 21.59
C GLU A 157 -1.41 -7.62 22.83
N GLU A 158 -1.54 -6.83 23.91
CA GLU A 158 -0.82 -7.06 25.17
C GLU A 158 -1.34 -8.29 25.95
N ASP A 159 -2.61 -8.63 25.80
CA ASP A 159 -3.24 -9.77 26.47
C ASP A 159 -3.14 -11.12 25.71
N CYS A 160 -2.48 -11.14 24.57
CA CYS A 160 -2.32 -12.35 23.78
C CYS A 160 -1.27 -13.29 24.42
N GLU A 161 -1.73 -14.26 25.23
CA GLU A 161 -0.87 -15.27 25.87
C GLU A 161 -0.06 -16.14 24.89
N SER A 162 -0.49 -16.24 23.63
CA SER A 162 0.22 -17.04 22.62
C SER A 162 1.51 -16.38 22.10
N CYS A 163 1.76 -15.11 22.42
CA CYS A 163 3.00 -14.40 22.07
C CYS A 163 4.05 -14.42 23.20
N LYS A 164 3.76 -15.09 24.32
CA LYS A 164 4.65 -15.20 25.48
C LYS A 164 5.41 -16.55 25.53
N LEU A 165 5.77 -17.11 24.38
CA LEU A 165 6.67 -18.26 24.29
C LEU A 165 8.07 -17.84 23.91
#